data_eedc9a5681080f5ce4f0f296a6e1edcf
#
_entry.id   eedc9a5681080f5ce4f0f296a6e1edcf
#
_cell.length_a   1.000
_cell.length_b   1.000
_cell.length_c   1.000
_cell.angle_alpha   90.00
_cell.angle_beta   90.00
_cell.angle_gamma   90.00
#
_symmetry.space_group_name_H-M   'P 1'
#
loop_
_entity.id
_entity.type
_entity.pdbx_description
1 polymer ?
#
loop_
_entity_poly.entity_id
_entity_poly.type
_entity_poly.pdbx_seq_one_letter_code
_entity_poly.pdbx_strand_id
1 'polypeptide(L)'
;PPARRPRDYDAAARALHVVARLVIMGAMASKSAPPSFDYGQTDPGLSVLRMAALLAEADEGPDEETLDLLFEQVEAGHLVDADPAQMWPELVRGLMSPAPSKLIGTLRDCGALFEILPEVAALFGVPQISDGEEEVDLGEHLMRSLDTAAKRGASLPARFALLVMNVGKSDSPREHLPVHYRHVERGRPRIEEICARFRAPAECKALALLALAECERVHRVSKMRAGPVALMLERLGAFDAPERFQELMMVCASDFCAHEGREGKPYPKAALLEIALKACADIAENDLEARQSARAEAIARAFRSERWASEVG
;
A
#
# COMPACT_ATOMS: atom_id res chain seq x y z
N PRO A 1 42.79 -19.12 18.65
CA PRO A 1 41.75 -18.66 17.76
C PRO A 1 42.39 -18.07 16.52
N PRO A 2 42.09 -18.59 15.31
CA PRO A 2 42.67 -18.05 14.10
C PRO A 2 41.87 -16.81 13.67
N ALA A 3 42.60 -15.78 13.25
CA ALA A 3 42.10 -14.54 12.70
C ALA A 3 41.19 -14.80 11.49
N ARG A 4 39.96 -14.29 11.51
CA ARG A 4 39.04 -14.28 10.38
C ARG A 4 39.64 -13.40 9.27
N ARG A 5 39.73 -13.95 8.07
CA ARG A 5 40.20 -13.22 6.88
C ARG A 5 39.15 -12.26 6.38
N PRO A 6 39.50 -11.07 5.89
CA PRO A 6 38.57 -10.15 5.24
C PRO A 6 38.29 -10.71 3.83
N ARG A 7 37.16 -11.38 3.70
CA ARG A 7 36.70 -11.88 2.40
C ARG A 7 35.32 -11.37 2.15
N ASP A 8 34.82 -10.46 1.75
CA ASP A 8 33.45 -10.29 1.23
C ASP A 8 33.05 -8.85 0.81
N TYR A 9 33.86 -7.84 1.12
CA TYR A 9 33.62 -6.49 0.64
C TYR A 9 33.75 -6.35 -0.90
N ASP A 10 34.54 -7.23 -1.51
CA ASP A 10 34.86 -7.16 -2.94
C ASP A 10 33.79 -7.76 -3.86
N ALA A 11 32.95 -8.69 -3.34
CA ALA A 11 31.84 -9.28 -4.09
C ALA A 11 30.62 -8.35 -4.13
N ALA A 12 30.25 -7.76 -2.98
CA ALA A 12 29.18 -6.77 -2.92
C ALA A 12 29.50 -5.52 -3.75
N ALA A 13 30.76 -5.05 -3.73
CA ALA A 13 31.23 -3.96 -4.57
C ALA A 13 31.18 -4.31 -6.07
N ARG A 14 31.43 -5.56 -6.45
CA ARG A 14 31.34 -6.03 -7.85
C ARG A 14 29.90 -6.15 -8.33
N ALA A 15 28.98 -6.68 -7.50
CA ALA A 15 27.55 -6.75 -7.82
C ALA A 15 26.96 -5.35 -8.02
N LEU A 16 27.28 -4.42 -7.12
CA LEU A 16 26.88 -3.00 -7.29
C LEU A 16 27.46 -2.40 -8.57
N HIS A 17 28.66 -2.79 -8.98
CA HIS A 17 29.31 -2.28 -10.19
C HIS A 17 28.65 -2.81 -11.48
N VAL A 18 28.17 -4.04 -11.49
CA VAL A 18 27.45 -4.65 -12.63
C VAL A 18 26.09 -4.00 -12.83
N VAL A 19 25.33 -3.82 -11.76
CA VAL A 19 23.99 -3.19 -11.82
C VAL A 19 24.12 -1.69 -12.10
N ALA A 20 25.12 -0.99 -11.52
CA ALA A 20 25.41 0.39 -11.86
C ALA A 20 25.75 0.55 -13.36
N ARG A 21 26.43 -0.41 -13.98
CA ARG A 21 26.69 -0.42 -15.43
C ARG A 21 25.43 -0.63 -16.26
N LEU A 22 24.51 -1.51 -15.86
CA LEU A 22 23.24 -1.76 -16.56
C LEU A 22 22.31 -0.56 -16.45
N VAL A 23 22.20 0.08 -15.27
CA VAL A 23 21.41 1.29 -15.05
C VAL A 23 22.02 2.48 -15.82
N ILE A 24 23.35 2.61 -15.91
CA ILE A 24 24.05 3.65 -16.67
C ILE A 24 23.84 3.44 -18.18
N MET A 25 23.81 2.23 -18.68
CA MET A 25 23.55 1.96 -20.10
C MET A 25 22.09 2.23 -20.49
N GLY A 26 21.11 2.00 -19.58
CA GLY A 26 19.70 2.39 -19.78
C GLY A 26 19.46 3.90 -19.67
N ALA A 27 20.20 4.59 -18.80
CA ALA A 27 20.07 6.03 -18.55
C ALA A 27 20.75 6.90 -19.62
N MET A 28 21.61 6.36 -20.49
CA MET A 28 22.21 7.12 -21.60
C MET A 28 21.19 7.55 -22.67
N ALA A 29 19.93 7.11 -22.58
CA ALA A 29 18.84 7.60 -23.41
C ALA A 29 18.17 8.88 -22.86
N SER A 30 18.49 9.31 -21.64
CA SER A 30 17.96 10.55 -21.02
C SER A 30 19.09 11.53 -20.71
N LYS A 31 18.95 12.78 -21.18
CA LYS A 31 19.96 13.86 -21.07
C LYS A 31 20.04 14.53 -19.69
N SER A 32 19.94 13.80 -18.60
CA SER A 32 20.21 14.32 -17.24
C SER A 32 21.37 13.55 -16.62
N ALA A 33 22.38 14.28 -16.12
CA ALA A 33 23.51 13.66 -15.43
C ALA A 33 23.03 12.85 -14.22
N PRO A 34 23.50 11.60 -14.00
CA PRO A 34 23.15 10.83 -12.83
C PRO A 34 23.69 11.51 -11.58
N PRO A 35 22.97 11.45 -10.43
CA PRO A 35 23.49 11.92 -9.17
C PRO A 35 24.76 11.15 -8.82
N SER A 36 25.80 11.86 -8.33
CA SER A 36 27.03 11.25 -7.84
C SER A 36 26.73 10.47 -6.56
N PHE A 37 26.73 9.14 -6.61
CA PHE A 37 26.63 8.29 -5.43
C PHE A 37 28.02 8.06 -4.83
N ASP A 38 28.16 8.40 -3.55
CA ASP A 38 29.32 8.03 -2.78
C ASP A 38 29.18 6.57 -2.30
N TYR A 39 29.87 5.66 -2.93
CA TYR A 39 29.84 4.21 -2.62
C TYR A 39 30.72 3.82 -1.44
N GLY A 40 31.36 4.79 -0.76
CA GLY A 40 32.44 4.53 0.19
C GLY A 40 32.03 4.04 1.59
N GLN A 41 30.75 4.20 1.99
CA GLN A 41 30.29 3.85 3.35
C GLN A 41 28.82 3.39 3.38
N THR A 42 28.43 2.47 2.50
CA THR A 42 27.05 2.00 2.49
C THR A 42 26.88 0.83 3.47
N ASP A 43 25.98 0.97 4.44
CA ASP A 43 25.50 -0.13 5.28
C ASP A 43 25.03 -1.30 4.40
N PRO A 44 25.59 -2.53 4.55
CA PRO A 44 25.23 -3.68 3.73
C PRO A 44 23.74 -4.01 3.76
N GLY A 45 23.06 -3.84 4.92
CA GLY A 45 21.61 -4.04 5.04
C GLY A 45 20.82 -3.03 4.23
N LEU A 46 21.23 -1.78 4.24
CA LEU A 46 20.62 -0.73 3.40
C LEU A 46 20.83 -1.01 1.90
N SER A 47 21.94 -1.66 1.52
CA SER A 47 22.23 -2.03 0.14
C SER A 47 21.22 -3.02 -0.44
N VAL A 48 20.72 -3.98 0.36
CA VAL A 48 19.67 -4.93 -0.06
C VAL A 48 18.40 -4.19 -0.45
N LEU A 49 17.92 -3.31 0.43
CA LEU A 49 16.69 -2.55 0.17
C LEU A 49 16.86 -1.56 -0.99
N ARG A 50 18.03 -0.92 -1.08
CA ARG A 50 18.36 -0.01 -2.20
C ARG A 50 18.36 -0.75 -3.53
N MET A 51 18.92 -1.95 -3.60
CA MET A 51 18.92 -2.76 -4.81
C MET A 51 17.48 -3.15 -5.19
N ALA A 52 16.67 -3.63 -4.24
CA ALA A 52 15.29 -3.97 -4.49
C ALA A 52 14.45 -2.75 -4.98
N ALA A 53 14.73 -1.55 -4.46
CA ALA A 53 14.09 -0.32 -4.91
C ALA A 53 14.52 0.07 -6.33
N LEU A 54 15.80 -0.09 -6.68
CA LEU A 54 16.31 0.14 -8.05
C LEU A 54 15.68 -0.83 -9.06
N LEU A 55 15.57 -2.11 -8.70
CA LEU A 55 14.93 -3.13 -9.55
C LEU A 55 13.44 -2.85 -9.76
N ALA A 56 12.76 -2.24 -8.78
CA ALA A 56 11.37 -1.80 -8.95
C ALA A 56 11.20 -0.63 -9.94
N GLU A 57 12.26 0.15 -10.16
CA GLU A 57 12.28 1.21 -11.18
C GLU A 57 12.68 0.69 -12.58
N ALA A 58 13.33 -0.47 -12.66
CA ALA A 58 13.79 -1.06 -13.90
C ALA A 58 12.66 -1.79 -14.65
N ASP A 59 12.76 -1.86 -15.98
CA ASP A 59 11.81 -2.60 -16.81
C ASP A 59 11.89 -4.10 -16.57
N GLU A 60 13.11 -4.64 -16.40
CA GLU A 60 13.36 -6.04 -16.12
C GLU A 60 13.38 -6.31 -14.60
N GLY A 61 12.96 -7.51 -14.20
CA GLY A 61 13.09 -7.98 -12.81
C GLY A 61 14.53 -8.41 -12.49
N PRO A 62 14.81 -8.81 -11.23
CA PRO A 62 16.10 -9.38 -10.85
C PRO A 62 16.34 -10.69 -11.62
N ASP A 63 17.57 -10.90 -12.07
CA ASP A 63 18.02 -12.21 -12.51
C ASP A 63 18.38 -13.09 -11.30
N GLU A 64 18.59 -14.40 -11.56
CA GLU A 64 18.90 -15.39 -10.53
C GLU A 64 20.19 -15.04 -9.78
N GLU A 65 21.23 -14.55 -10.47
CA GLU A 65 22.50 -14.15 -9.86
C GLU A 65 22.32 -12.99 -8.90
N THR A 66 21.50 -12.00 -9.26
CA THR A 66 21.17 -10.86 -8.38
C THR A 66 20.39 -11.31 -7.14
N LEU A 67 19.41 -12.22 -7.30
CA LEU A 67 18.66 -12.76 -6.16
C LEU A 67 19.55 -13.57 -5.21
N ASP A 68 20.43 -14.39 -5.73
CA ASP A 68 21.40 -15.18 -4.94
C ASP A 68 22.30 -14.24 -4.12
N LEU A 69 22.85 -13.19 -4.74
CA LEU A 69 23.67 -12.21 -4.04
C LEU A 69 22.90 -11.47 -2.92
N LEU A 70 21.64 -11.10 -3.17
CA LEU A 70 20.81 -10.48 -2.14
C LEU A 70 20.51 -11.45 -1.00
N PHE A 71 20.19 -12.70 -1.32
CA PHE A 71 19.96 -13.76 -0.36
C PHE A 71 21.20 -13.99 0.53
N GLU A 72 22.40 -14.07 -0.05
CA GLU A 72 23.65 -14.18 0.72
C GLU A 72 23.85 -13.02 1.71
N GLN A 73 23.47 -11.79 1.33
CA GLN A 73 23.54 -10.62 2.21
C GLN A 73 22.55 -10.73 3.38
N VAL A 74 21.35 -11.25 3.14
CA VAL A 74 20.34 -11.50 4.16
C VAL A 74 20.81 -12.58 5.13
N GLU A 75 21.26 -13.73 4.62
CA GLU A 75 21.80 -14.84 5.42
C GLU A 75 23.03 -14.45 6.24
N ALA A 76 23.84 -13.51 5.77
CA ALA A 76 24.95 -12.94 6.52
C ALA A 76 24.51 -12.05 7.71
N GLY A 77 23.21 -11.80 7.86
CA GLY A 77 22.62 -11.03 8.96
C GLY A 77 22.80 -9.53 8.84
N HIS A 78 23.13 -9.02 7.66
CA HIS A 78 23.37 -7.58 7.46
C HIS A 78 22.15 -6.69 7.72
N LEU A 79 20.93 -7.25 7.63
CA LEU A 79 19.69 -6.51 7.92
C LEU A 79 19.43 -6.32 9.41
N VAL A 80 19.97 -7.20 10.27
CA VAL A 80 19.69 -7.19 11.72
C VAL A 80 20.23 -5.92 12.40
N ASP A 81 21.38 -5.44 11.95
CA ASP A 81 22.06 -4.28 12.52
C ASP A 81 21.70 -2.96 11.82
N ALA A 82 20.96 -3.02 10.71
CA ALA A 82 20.60 -1.84 9.95
C ALA A 82 19.48 -1.03 10.63
N ASP A 83 19.62 0.31 10.71
CA ASP A 83 18.59 1.18 11.28
C ASP A 83 17.37 1.27 10.35
N PRO A 84 16.17 0.79 10.77
CA PRO A 84 14.96 0.87 9.95
C PRO A 84 14.59 2.29 9.53
N ALA A 85 14.94 3.29 10.32
CA ALA A 85 14.69 4.69 9.95
C ALA A 85 15.52 5.14 8.74
N GLN A 86 16.69 4.55 8.53
CA GLN A 86 17.52 4.80 7.34
C GLN A 86 17.03 4.00 6.12
N MET A 87 16.25 2.94 6.33
CA MET A 87 15.62 2.17 5.24
C MET A 87 14.41 2.90 4.64
N TRP A 88 13.79 3.82 5.38
CA TRP A 88 12.57 4.51 4.94
C TRP A 88 12.70 5.18 3.58
N PRO A 89 13.76 5.95 3.25
CA PRO A 89 13.90 6.57 1.93
C PRO A 89 13.90 5.55 0.77
N GLU A 90 14.55 4.41 0.94
CA GLU A 90 14.61 3.36 -0.09
C GLU A 90 13.27 2.61 -0.21
N LEU A 91 12.59 2.38 0.92
CA LEU A 91 11.22 1.83 0.90
C LEU A 91 10.26 2.78 0.17
N VAL A 92 10.33 4.08 0.44
CA VAL A 92 9.56 5.11 -0.27
C VAL A 92 9.87 5.09 -1.76
N ARG A 93 11.16 5.02 -2.13
CA ARG A 93 11.60 4.96 -3.53
C ARG A 93 10.95 3.79 -4.26
N GLY A 94 11.04 2.59 -3.69
CA GLY A 94 10.44 1.39 -4.28
C GLY A 94 8.90 1.44 -4.31
N LEU A 95 8.26 1.94 -3.24
CA LEU A 95 6.80 2.12 -3.22
C LEU A 95 6.32 3.14 -4.26
N MET A 96 7.09 4.18 -4.54
CA MET A 96 6.76 5.21 -5.53
C MET A 96 7.19 4.87 -6.96
N SER A 97 7.83 3.73 -7.16
CA SER A 97 8.19 3.22 -8.49
C SER A 97 6.97 2.94 -9.37
N PRO A 98 7.16 2.76 -10.68
CA PRO A 98 6.10 2.33 -11.60
C PRO A 98 5.54 0.94 -11.29
N ALA A 99 6.35 0.03 -10.72
CA ALA A 99 5.98 -1.34 -10.39
C ALA A 99 6.37 -1.72 -8.94
N PRO A 100 5.64 -1.20 -7.91
CA PRO A 100 5.96 -1.46 -6.51
C PRO A 100 5.90 -2.95 -6.13
N SER A 101 5.16 -3.76 -6.88
CA SER A 101 5.13 -5.22 -6.70
C SER A 101 6.51 -5.84 -6.86
N LYS A 102 7.38 -5.30 -7.74
CA LYS A 102 8.76 -5.78 -7.91
C LYS A 102 9.60 -5.54 -6.65
N LEU A 103 9.41 -4.41 -5.94
CA LEU A 103 10.06 -4.20 -4.65
C LEU A 103 9.71 -5.33 -3.68
N ILE A 104 8.41 -5.57 -3.50
CA ILE A 104 7.91 -6.58 -2.54
C ILE A 104 8.32 -7.99 -2.97
N GLY A 105 8.22 -8.30 -4.27
CA GLY A 105 8.66 -9.58 -4.83
C GLY A 105 10.15 -9.83 -4.60
N THR A 106 11.02 -8.88 -4.96
CA THR A 106 12.47 -9.00 -4.76
C THR A 106 12.84 -9.20 -3.29
N LEU A 107 12.24 -8.40 -2.38
CA LEU A 107 12.49 -8.53 -0.94
C LEU A 107 11.98 -9.87 -0.39
N ARG A 108 10.87 -10.40 -0.93
CA ARG A 108 10.34 -11.71 -0.56
C ARG A 108 11.24 -12.83 -1.05
N ASP A 109 11.63 -12.80 -2.30
CA ASP A 109 12.39 -13.87 -2.96
C ASP A 109 13.80 -14.00 -2.39
N CYS A 110 14.42 -12.91 -1.94
CA CYS A 110 15.71 -12.95 -1.22
C CYS A 110 15.58 -13.10 0.31
N GLY A 111 14.36 -13.26 0.85
CA GLY A 111 14.13 -13.42 2.30
C GLY A 111 14.10 -12.11 3.10
N ALA A 112 14.51 -10.98 2.53
CA ALA A 112 14.61 -9.69 3.22
C ALA A 112 13.25 -9.18 3.73
N LEU A 113 12.15 -9.51 3.05
CA LEU A 113 10.81 -9.05 3.46
C LEU A 113 10.46 -9.53 4.87
N PHE A 114 10.87 -10.74 5.22
CA PHE A 114 10.62 -11.32 6.54
C PHE A 114 11.38 -10.57 7.65
N GLU A 115 12.58 -10.09 7.36
CA GLU A 115 13.40 -9.32 8.30
C GLU A 115 12.95 -7.86 8.43
N ILE A 116 12.61 -7.21 7.30
CA ILE A 116 12.29 -5.77 7.24
C ILE A 116 10.83 -5.50 7.63
N LEU A 117 9.89 -6.27 7.08
CA LEU A 117 8.44 -6.13 7.22
C LEU A 117 7.76 -7.49 7.45
N PRO A 118 8.05 -8.18 8.57
CA PRO A 118 7.48 -9.50 8.86
C PRO A 118 5.94 -9.49 8.86
N GLU A 119 5.33 -8.37 9.23
CA GLU A 119 3.87 -8.21 9.25
C GLU A 119 3.26 -8.28 7.83
N VAL A 120 4.02 -7.79 6.83
CA VAL A 120 3.64 -7.85 5.41
C VAL A 120 3.99 -9.22 4.83
N ALA A 121 5.16 -9.76 5.14
CA ALA A 121 5.57 -11.10 4.72
C ALA A 121 4.54 -12.16 5.14
N ALA A 122 3.96 -12.02 6.33
CA ALA A 122 2.95 -12.92 6.87
C ALA A 122 1.57 -12.84 6.17
N LEU A 123 1.38 -11.98 5.18
CA LEU A 123 0.15 -11.91 4.36
C LEU A 123 0.14 -12.94 3.23
N PHE A 124 1.29 -13.42 2.81
CA PHE A 124 1.40 -14.42 1.75
C PHE A 124 0.93 -15.79 2.26
N GLY A 125 0.11 -16.47 1.49
CA GLY A 125 -0.54 -17.72 1.89
C GLY A 125 -1.80 -17.53 2.73
N VAL A 126 -2.26 -16.29 2.97
CA VAL A 126 -3.48 -16.01 3.74
C VAL A 126 -4.66 -15.79 2.78
N PRO A 127 -5.68 -16.68 2.79
CA PRO A 127 -6.83 -16.57 1.91
C PRO A 127 -7.82 -15.50 2.36
N GLN A 128 -8.41 -14.78 1.40
CA GLN A 128 -9.53 -13.86 1.62
C GLN A 128 -10.57 -14.05 0.52
N ILE A 129 -11.86 -14.02 0.87
CA ILE A 129 -12.95 -13.96 -0.11
C ILE A 129 -13.16 -12.51 -0.52
N SER A 130 -13.15 -12.26 -1.83
CA SER A 130 -13.60 -11.00 -2.44
C SER A 130 -15.12 -10.98 -2.60
N ASP A 131 -15.69 -9.84 -3.03
CA ASP A 131 -17.15 -9.66 -3.26
C ASP A 131 -17.79 -10.65 -4.25
N GLY A 132 -17.04 -11.56 -4.87
CA GLY A 132 -17.49 -12.45 -5.92
C GLY A 132 -17.33 -13.95 -5.61
N GLU A 133 -17.22 -14.36 -4.37
CA GLU A 133 -16.95 -15.75 -3.95
C GLU A 133 -15.55 -16.26 -4.35
N GLU A 134 -14.75 -15.48 -5.04
CA GLU A 134 -13.39 -15.85 -5.41
C GLU A 134 -12.44 -15.68 -4.23
N GLU A 135 -11.71 -16.75 -3.92
CA GLU A 135 -10.66 -16.72 -2.93
C GLU A 135 -9.38 -16.17 -3.52
N VAL A 136 -8.79 -15.17 -2.87
CA VAL A 136 -7.53 -14.55 -3.27
C VAL A 136 -6.51 -14.66 -2.14
N ASP A 137 -5.24 -14.82 -2.49
CA ASP A 137 -4.12 -14.68 -1.55
C ASP A 137 -3.89 -13.21 -1.23
N LEU A 138 -3.83 -12.85 0.06
CA LEU A 138 -3.68 -11.46 0.50
C LEU A 138 -2.36 -10.82 0.08
N GLY A 139 -1.27 -11.58 0.06
CA GLY A 139 0.04 -11.09 -0.37
C GLY A 139 0.07 -10.81 -1.87
N GLU A 140 -0.47 -11.72 -2.69
CA GLU A 140 -0.59 -11.52 -4.13
C GLU A 140 -1.57 -10.39 -4.46
N HIS A 141 -2.67 -10.28 -3.74
CA HIS A 141 -3.61 -9.17 -3.89
C HIS A 141 -2.97 -7.83 -3.51
N LEU A 142 -2.17 -7.78 -2.45
CA LEU A 142 -1.39 -6.61 -2.05
C LEU A 142 -0.50 -6.12 -3.20
N MET A 143 0.27 -7.02 -3.82
CA MET A 143 1.16 -6.67 -4.93
C MET A 143 0.38 -6.06 -6.10
N ARG A 144 -0.73 -6.67 -6.50
CA ARG A 144 -1.63 -6.13 -7.54
C ARG A 144 -2.24 -4.78 -7.16
N SER A 145 -2.59 -4.59 -5.88
CA SER A 145 -3.16 -3.34 -5.38
C SER A 145 -2.15 -2.20 -5.43
N LEU A 146 -0.88 -2.47 -5.11
CA LEU A 146 0.21 -1.50 -5.20
C LEU A 146 0.48 -1.08 -6.66
N ASP A 147 0.55 -2.02 -7.59
CA ASP A 147 0.73 -1.72 -9.02
C ASP A 147 -0.46 -0.95 -9.60
N THR A 148 -1.68 -1.30 -9.16
CA THR A 148 -2.89 -0.57 -9.53
C THR A 148 -2.84 0.87 -9.01
N ALA A 149 -2.40 1.07 -7.78
CA ALA A 149 -2.21 2.40 -7.19
C ALA A 149 -1.12 3.20 -7.95
N ALA A 150 -0.04 2.55 -8.37
CA ALA A 150 1.01 3.18 -9.17
C ALA A 150 0.47 3.68 -10.52
N LYS A 151 -0.27 2.84 -11.24
CA LYS A 151 -0.91 3.19 -12.53
C LYS A 151 -1.92 4.32 -12.39
N ARG A 152 -2.54 4.48 -11.22
CA ARG A 152 -3.50 5.53 -10.90
C ARG A 152 -2.86 6.82 -10.38
N GLY A 153 -1.53 6.86 -10.24
CA GLY A 153 -0.79 8.01 -9.71
C GLY A 153 -1.04 8.27 -8.22
N ALA A 154 -1.32 7.21 -7.45
CA ALA A 154 -1.56 7.33 -6.02
C ALA A 154 -0.36 7.91 -5.26
N SER A 155 -0.64 8.70 -4.25
CA SER A 155 0.33 9.32 -3.36
C SER A 155 1.08 8.30 -2.49
N LEU A 156 2.17 8.73 -1.85
CA LEU A 156 2.88 7.91 -0.88
C LEU A 156 1.98 7.45 0.28
N PRO A 157 1.18 8.31 0.94
CA PRO A 157 0.25 7.86 1.97
C PRO A 157 -0.71 6.77 1.49
N ALA A 158 -1.25 6.87 0.28
CA ALA A 158 -2.16 5.88 -0.26
C ALA A 158 -1.47 4.54 -0.54
N ARG A 159 -0.27 4.54 -1.14
CA ARG A 159 0.50 3.30 -1.39
C ARG A 159 0.98 2.66 -0.09
N PHE A 160 1.42 3.46 0.89
CA PHE A 160 1.75 2.95 2.21
C PHE A 160 0.54 2.36 2.94
N ALA A 161 -0.62 3.00 2.84
CA ALA A 161 -1.85 2.46 3.41
C ALA A 161 -2.21 1.09 2.81
N LEU A 162 -2.10 0.92 1.50
CA LEU A 162 -2.28 -0.39 0.82
C LEU A 162 -1.29 -1.43 1.32
N LEU A 163 -0.01 -1.05 1.52
CA LEU A 163 1.04 -1.95 2.00
C LEU A 163 0.68 -2.56 3.36
N VAL A 164 0.07 -1.78 4.27
CA VAL A 164 -0.06 -2.20 5.67
C VAL A 164 -1.50 -2.41 6.15
N MET A 165 -2.55 -2.00 5.40
CA MET A 165 -3.93 -2.03 5.90
C MET A 165 -4.45 -3.45 6.22
N ASN A 166 -3.84 -4.48 5.64
CA ASN A 166 -4.27 -5.87 5.84
C ASN A 166 -3.43 -6.65 6.86
N VAL A 167 -2.38 -6.06 7.48
CA VAL A 167 -1.45 -6.78 8.37
C VAL A 167 -2.12 -7.42 9.60
N GLY A 168 -3.31 -6.96 9.98
CA GLY A 168 -4.09 -7.59 11.05
C GLY A 168 -4.81 -8.88 10.63
N LYS A 169 -4.75 -9.28 9.36
CA LYS A 169 -5.38 -10.50 8.84
C LYS A 169 -4.45 -11.71 8.88
N SER A 170 -3.13 -11.50 8.95
CA SER A 170 -2.11 -12.54 8.84
C SER A 170 -2.21 -13.66 9.88
N ASP A 171 -2.65 -13.37 11.09
CA ASP A 171 -2.80 -14.32 12.20
C ASP A 171 -4.26 -14.62 12.53
N SER A 172 -5.14 -14.54 11.55
CA SER A 172 -6.53 -14.99 11.72
C SER A 172 -6.56 -16.48 12.00
N PRO A 173 -7.38 -16.93 12.99
CA PRO A 173 -7.51 -18.35 13.30
C PRO A 173 -7.90 -19.16 12.06
N ARG A 174 -7.21 -20.27 11.82
CA ARG A 174 -7.40 -21.09 10.61
C ARG A 174 -8.83 -21.62 10.46
N GLU A 175 -9.50 -21.91 11.57
CA GLU A 175 -10.89 -22.38 11.61
C GLU A 175 -11.91 -21.32 11.15
N HIS A 176 -11.50 -20.06 11.05
CA HIS A 176 -12.36 -18.97 10.60
C HIS A 176 -12.04 -18.49 9.19
N LEU A 177 -10.93 -18.93 8.60
CA LEU A 177 -10.57 -18.54 7.25
C LEU A 177 -11.65 -18.99 6.26
N PRO A 178 -11.92 -18.17 5.26
CA PRO A 178 -11.26 -16.91 4.87
C PRO A 178 -11.87 -15.65 5.51
N VAL A 179 -12.52 -15.77 6.66
CA VAL A 179 -13.08 -14.62 7.39
C VAL A 179 -12.10 -14.14 8.46
N HIS A 180 -11.86 -12.82 8.48
CA HIS A 180 -10.84 -12.21 9.35
C HIS A 180 -11.47 -11.41 10.50
N TYR A 181 -12.06 -12.10 11.47
CA TYR A 181 -12.63 -11.46 12.65
C TYR A 181 -11.59 -10.64 13.41
N ARG A 182 -11.98 -9.43 13.88
CA ARG A 182 -11.16 -8.56 14.72
C ARG A 182 -9.80 -8.14 14.10
N HIS A 183 -9.67 -8.20 12.76
CA HIS A 183 -8.43 -7.81 12.08
C HIS A 183 -8.06 -6.33 12.32
N VAL A 184 -9.04 -5.45 12.50
CA VAL A 184 -8.82 -4.04 12.82
C VAL A 184 -8.13 -3.88 14.17
N GLU A 185 -8.56 -4.65 15.18
CA GLU A 185 -7.97 -4.61 16.52
C GLU A 185 -6.52 -5.12 16.52
N ARG A 186 -6.25 -6.19 15.77
CA ARG A 186 -4.89 -6.74 15.61
C ARG A 186 -4.00 -5.86 14.72
N GLY A 187 -4.57 -5.28 13.68
CA GLY A 187 -3.82 -4.47 12.68
C GLY A 187 -3.37 -3.12 13.23
N ARG A 188 -4.18 -2.47 14.09
CA ARG A 188 -3.86 -1.15 14.63
C ARG A 188 -2.49 -1.09 15.30
N PRO A 189 -2.15 -1.89 16.33
CA PRO A 189 -0.85 -1.83 16.98
C PRO A 189 0.29 -2.14 16.01
N ARG A 190 0.11 -3.06 15.06
CA ARG A 190 1.12 -3.41 14.06
C ARG A 190 1.46 -2.26 13.13
N ILE A 191 0.44 -1.55 12.64
CA ILE A 191 0.65 -0.35 11.82
C ILE A 191 1.38 0.72 12.64
N GLU A 192 1.02 0.90 13.91
CA GLU A 192 1.66 1.84 14.81
C GLU A 192 3.15 1.49 15.06
N GLU A 193 3.46 0.21 15.23
CA GLU A 193 4.82 -0.31 15.36
C GLU A 193 5.64 -0.15 14.08
N ILE A 194 5.07 -0.48 12.90
CA ILE A 194 5.72 -0.24 11.60
C ILE A 194 6.04 1.24 11.43
N CYS A 195 5.08 2.13 11.69
CA CYS A 195 5.28 3.56 11.57
C CYS A 195 6.34 4.11 12.55
N ALA A 196 6.39 3.58 13.77
CA ALA A 196 7.41 3.95 14.77
C ALA A 196 8.80 3.46 14.35
N ARG A 197 8.90 2.19 13.91
CA ARG A 197 10.14 1.54 13.47
C ARG A 197 10.81 2.29 12.32
N PHE A 198 10.05 2.64 11.29
CA PHE A 198 10.55 3.35 10.11
C PHE A 198 10.50 4.88 10.23
N ARG A 199 9.97 5.45 11.32
CA ARG A 199 9.68 6.88 11.47
C ARG A 199 8.84 7.43 10.31
N ALA A 200 7.83 6.65 9.89
CA ALA A 200 6.96 7.03 8.79
C ALA A 200 6.23 8.36 9.07
N PRO A 201 5.98 9.21 8.06
CA PRO A 201 5.25 10.46 8.20
C PRO A 201 3.86 10.28 8.83
N ALA A 202 3.40 11.29 9.55
CA ALA A 202 2.13 11.24 10.27
C ALA A 202 0.92 11.03 9.33
N GLU A 203 0.96 11.58 8.13
CA GLU A 203 -0.06 11.40 7.09
C GLU A 203 -0.13 9.95 6.59
N CYS A 204 1.01 9.27 6.43
CA CYS A 204 1.06 7.84 6.08
C CYS A 204 0.37 7.00 7.18
N LYS A 205 0.71 7.24 8.44
CA LYS A 205 0.10 6.57 9.59
C LYS A 205 -1.41 6.83 9.67
N ALA A 206 -1.82 8.09 9.52
CA ALA A 206 -3.21 8.49 9.63
C ALA A 206 -4.08 7.82 8.55
N LEU A 207 -3.61 7.79 7.30
CA LEU A 207 -4.34 7.15 6.20
C LEU A 207 -4.34 5.63 6.33
N ALA A 208 -3.24 5.02 6.74
CA ALA A 208 -3.16 3.57 6.95
C ALA A 208 -4.15 3.08 8.02
N LEU A 209 -4.25 3.79 9.15
CA LEU A 209 -5.22 3.48 10.21
C LEU A 209 -6.66 3.72 9.77
N LEU A 210 -6.91 4.74 8.96
CA LEU A 210 -8.23 5.00 8.37
C LEU A 210 -8.61 3.90 7.39
N ALA A 211 -7.70 3.50 6.51
CA ALA A 211 -7.92 2.42 5.54
C ALA A 211 -8.19 1.08 6.23
N LEU A 212 -7.39 0.70 7.24
CA LEU A 212 -7.62 -0.48 8.07
C LEU A 212 -9.05 -0.50 8.66
N ALA A 213 -9.52 0.62 9.18
CA ALA A 213 -10.81 0.69 9.85
C ALA A 213 -12.01 0.73 8.90
N GLU A 214 -11.86 1.35 7.73
CA GLU A 214 -13.00 1.79 6.93
C GLU A 214 -13.04 1.20 5.50
N CYS A 215 -11.95 0.70 4.93
CA CYS A 215 -11.92 0.24 3.54
C CYS A 215 -13.00 -0.82 3.26
N GLU A 216 -13.09 -1.87 4.10
CA GLU A 216 -14.12 -2.90 3.95
C GLU A 216 -15.55 -2.35 4.13
N ARG A 217 -15.75 -1.36 5.00
CA ARG A 217 -17.06 -0.72 5.18
C ARG A 217 -17.45 0.10 3.97
N VAL A 218 -16.49 0.79 3.35
CA VAL A 218 -16.70 1.54 2.11
C VAL A 218 -17.09 0.59 0.98
N HIS A 219 -16.43 -0.56 0.85
CA HIS A 219 -16.79 -1.58 -0.15
C HIS A 219 -18.24 -2.08 0.00
N ARG A 220 -18.74 -2.15 1.25
CA ARG A 220 -20.10 -2.62 1.55
C ARG A 220 -21.17 -1.53 1.51
N VAL A 221 -20.82 -0.27 1.25
CA VAL A 221 -21.82 0.83 1.21
C VAL A 221 -22.85 0.62 0.11
N SER A 222 -24.12 1.00 0.38
CA SER A 222 -25.24 0.78 -0.52
C SER A 222 -26.11 2.02 -0.67
N LYS A 223 -26.64 2.27 -1.87
CA LYS A 223 -27.64 3.31 -2.18
C LYS A 223 -28.97 3.15 -1.40
N MET A 224 -29.22 1.97 -0.86
CA MET A 224 -30.48 1.68 -0.17
C MET A 224 -30.61 2.36 1.20
N ARG A 225 -29.53 2.91 1.76
CA ARG A 225 -29.48 3.40 3.14
C ARG A 225 -28.80 4.76 3.25
N ALA A 226 -29.54 5.84 2.97
CA ALA A 226 -29.00 7.21 3.01
C ALA A 226 -28.48 7.62 4.39
N GLY A 227 -29.16 7.27 5.49
CA GLY A 227 -28.69 7.55 6.84
C GLY A 227 -27.32 6.95 7.17
N PRO A 228 -27.12 5.63 7.00
CA PRO A 228 -25.79 5.02 7.12
C PRO A 228 -24.72 5.62 6.22
N VAL A 229 -25.07 6.09 5.01
CA VAL A 229 -24.12 6.79 4.12
C VAL A 229 -23.73 8.15 4.72
N ALA A 230 -24.70 8.94 5.23
CA ALA A 230 -24.42 10.22 5.89
C ALA A 230 -23.47 10.05 7.08
N LEU A 231 -23.75 9.09 7.97
CA LEU A 231 -22.89 8.76 9.10
C LEU A 231 -21.50 8.26 8.67
N MET A 232 -21.40 7.51 7.57
CA MET A 232 -20.13 7.09 7.01
C MET A 232 -19.31 8.30 6.55
N LEU A 233 -19.88 9.23 5.79
CA LEU A 233 -19.18 10.43 5.34
C LEU A 233 -18.65 11.27 6.51
N GLU A 234 -19.42 11.41 7.59
CA GLU A 234 -18.96 12.07 8.82
C GLU A 234 -17.77 11.35 9.46
N ARG A 235 -17.87 10.03 9.63
CA ARG A 235 -16.83 9.21 10.23
C ARG A 235 -15.54 9.22 9.38
N LEU A 236 -15.65 9.26 8.06
CA LEU A 236 -14.54 9.39 7.14
C LEU A 236 -13.91 10.79 7.14
N GLY A 237 -14.54 11.76 7.79
CA GLY A 237 -14.13 13.17 7.78
C GLY A 237 -14.26 13.82 6.41
N ALA A 238 -15.20 13.35 5.57
CA ALA A 238 -15.35 13.80 4.18
C ALA A 238 -15.68 15.30 4.08
N PHE A 239 -16.31 15.87 5.11
CA PHE A 239 -16.67 17.29 5.17
C PHE A 239 -15.53 18.17 5.70
N ASP A 240 -14.74 17.65 6.65
CA ASP A 240 -13.73 18.42 7.38
C ASP A 240 -12.31 18.25 6.80
N ALA A 241 -12.06 17.14 6.10
CA ALA A 241 -10.77 16.79 5.50
C ALA A 241 -10.98 16.12 4.13
N PRO A 242 -11.49 16.85 3.12
CA PRO A 242 -11.84 16.30 1.82
C PRO A 242 -10.66 15.65 1.10
N GLU A 243 -9.46 16.17 1.26
CA GLU A 243 -8.25 15.61 0.67
C GLU A 243 -7.95 14.21 1.21
N ARG A 244 -8.04 14.03 2.53
CA ARG A 244 -7.86 12.71 3.16
C ARG A 244 -8.96 11.73 2.75
N PHE A 245 -10.19 12.21 2.56
CA PHE A 245 -11.28 11.39 2.03
C PHE A 245 -10.98 10.92 0.60
N GLN A 246 -10.46 11.80 -0.27
CA GLN A 246 -10.06 11.44 -1.63
C GLN A 246 -8.91 10.43 -1.64
N GLU A 247 -7.93 10.58 -0.77
CA GLU A 247 -6.84 9.60 -0.59
C GLU A 247 -7.40 8.22 -0.17
N LEU A 248 -8.34 8.17 0.75
CA LEU A 248 -9.02 6.91 1.10
C LEU A 248 -9.78 6.31 -0.09
N MET A 249 -10.46 7.13 -0.90
CA MET A 249 -11.12 6.65 -2.13
C MET A 249 -10.12 6.10 -3.13
N MET A 250 -8.91 6.67 -3.23
CA MET A 250 -7.83 6.15 -4.05
C MET A 250 -7.36 4.77 -3.54
N VAL A 251 -7.21 4.59 -2.23
CA VAL A 251 -6.90 3.29 -1.60
C VAL A 251 -7.97 2.26 -1.94
N CYS A 252 -9.24 2.57 -1.66
CA CYS A 252 -10.36 1.65 -1.92
C CYS A 252 -10.52 1.32 -3.41
N ALA A 253 -10.31 2.30 -4.30
CA ALA A 253 -10.37 2.08 -5.74
C ALA A 253 -9.23 1.19 -6.24
N SER A 254 -8.02 1.36 -5.69
CA SER A 254 -6.88 0.53 -6.06
C SER A 254 -7.04 -0.91 -5.58
N ASP A 255 -7.52 -1.10 -4.37
CA ASP A 255 -7.85 -2.41 -3.80
C ASP A 255 -8.95 -3.12 -4.63
N PHE A 256 -10.04 -2.42 -4.95
CA PHE A 256 -11.13 -2.96 -5.79
C PHE A 256 -10.67 -3.36 -7.19
N CYS A 257 -9.88 -2.51 -7.85
CA CYS A 257 -9.42 -2.73 -9.22
C CYS A 257 -8.29 -3.76 -9.32
N ALA A 258 -7.69 -4.18 -8.21
CA ALA A 258 -6.68 -5.23 -8.15
C ALA A 258 -7.27 -6.65 -8.28
N HIS A 259 -8.59 -6.80 -8.16
CA HIS A 259 -9.28 -8.07 -8.43
C HIS A 259 -9.35 -8.35 -9.93
N GLU A 260 -9.26 -9.62 -10.29
CA GLU A 260 -9.34 -10.08 -11.68
C GLU A 260 -10.61 -9.59 -12.37
N GLY A 261 -10.46 -9.13 -13.60
CA GLY A 261 -11.55 -8.59 -14.42
C GLY A 261 -12.10 -7.22 -13.96
N ARG A 262 -11.44 -6.55 -13.01
CA ARG A 262 -11.82 -5.20 -12.55
C ARG A 262 -10.78 -4.13 -12.93
N GLU A 263 -9.73 -4.51 -13.63
CA GLU A 263 -8.66 -3.63 -14.07
C GLU A 263 -9.21 -2.46 -14.89
N GLY A 264 -8.85 -1.25 -14.50
CA GLY A 264 -9.28 -0.03 -15.19
C GLY A 264 -10.75 0.34 -15.06
N LYS A 265 -11.57 -0.46 -14.37
CA LYS A 265 -12.97 -0.12 -14.14
C LYS A 265 -13.13 1.03 -13.16
N PRO A 266 -14.18 1.87 -13.31
CA PRO A 266 -14.50 2.87 -12.31
C PRO A 266 -14.93 2.20 -11.00
N TYR A 267 -14.49 2.75 -9.87
CA TYR A 267 -14.90 2.26 -8.56
C TYR A 267 -16.29 2.78 -8.19
N PRO A 268 -17.32 1.92 -8.16
CA PRO A 268 -18.70 2.40 -8.07
C PRO A 268 -19.06 3.03 -6.72
N LYS A 269 -18.31 2.67 -5.66
CA LYS A 269 -18.56 3.24 -4.32
C LYS A 269 -18.01 4.67 -4.18
N ALA A 270 -16.90 5.00 -4.86
CA ALA A 270 -16.41 6.38 -4.91
C ALA A 270 -17.43 7.30 -5.57
N ALA A 271 -18.00 6.93 -6.72
CA ALA A 271 -19.04 7.70 -7.38
C ALA A 271 -20.29 7.88 -6.49
N LEU A 272 -20.73 6.81 -5.81
CA LEU A 272 -21.85 6.86 -4.89
C LEU A 272 -21.61 7.84 -3.74
N LEU A 273 -20.44 7.76 -3.11
CA LEU A 273 -20.08 8.63 -1.98
C LEU A 273 -19.86 10.07 -2.41
N GLU A 274 -19.36 10.32 -3.63
CA GLU A 274 -19.22 11.66 -4.20
C GLU A 274 -20.58 12.33 -4.43
N ILE A 275 -21.57 11.61 -4.96
CA ILE A 275 -22.93 12.10 -5.10
C ILE A 275 -23.54 12.45 -3.75
N ALA A 276 -23.36 11.56 -2.77
CA ALA A 276 -23.83 11.79 -1.41
C ALA A 276 -23.16 13.02 -0.76
N LEU A 277 -21.85 13.19 -0.95
CA LEU A 277 -21.10 14.33 -0.44
C LEU A 277 -21.57 15.65 -1.08
N LYS A 278 -21.72 15.67 -2.41
CA LYS A 278 -22.25 16.84 -3.13
C LYS A 278 -23.66 17.23 -2.69
N ALA A 279 -24.52 16.23 -2.43
CA ALA A 279 -25.87 16.49 -1.93
C ALA A 279 -25.91 17.17 -0.55
N CYS A 280 -24.82 17.07 0.20
CA CYS A 280 -24.71 17.65 1.55
C CYS A 280 -23.95 18.99 1.59
N ALA A 281 -23.46 19.51 0.46
CA ALA A 281 -22.54 20.65 0.41
C ALA A 281 -23.10 21.93 1.08
N ASP A 282 -24.39 22.18 0.96
CA ASP A 282 -25.05 23.41 1.46
C ASP A 282 -25.71 23.24 2.85
N ILE A 283 -25.48 22.09 3.52
CA ILE A 283 -26.11 21.82 4.81
C ILE A 283 -25.24 22.36 5.94
N ALA A 284 -25.68 23.48 6.54
CA ALA A 284 -24.95 24.22 7.57
C ALA A 284 -25.67 24.20 8.95
N GLU A 285 -26.36 23.11 9.27
CA GLU A 285 -27.05 22.96 10.55
C GLU A 285 -26.02 22.84 11.71
N ASN A 286 -26.29 23.59 12.81
CA ASN A 286 -25.43 23.59 14.00
C ASN A 286 -25.74 22.42 14.94
N ASP A 287 -27.01 22.06 15.06
CA ASP A 287 -27.44 20.91 15.87
C ASP A 287 -27.05 19.60 15.18
N LEU A 288 -26.50 18.67 15.96
CA LEU A 288 -25.94 17.41 15.42
C LEU A 288 -27.05 16.52 14.82
N GLU A 289 -28.17 16.35 15.53
CA GLU A 289 -29.24 15.46 15.07
C GLU A 289 -29.96 16.07 13.86
N ALA A 290 -30.25 17.38 13.87
CA ALA A 290 -30.83 18.09 12.74
C ALA A 290 -29.92 18.00 11.51
N ARG A 291 -28.59 18.17 11.68
CA ARG A 291 -27.62 18.06 10.60
C ARG A 291 -27.59 16.66 10.00
N GLN A 292 -27.55 15.61 10.84
CA GLN A 292 -27.57 14.23 10.39
C GLN A 292 -28.87 13.89 9.64
N SER A 293 -30.00 14.33 10.13
CA SER A 293 -31.30 14.16 9.46
C SER A 293 -31.32 14.86 8.11
N ALA A 294 -30.92 16.14 8.05
CA ALA A 294 -30.89 16.93 6.82
C ALA A 294 -29.93 16.28 5.77
N ARG A 295 -28.78 15.83 6.18
CA ARG A 295 -27.83 15.10 5.30
C ARG A 295 -28.46 13.82 4.77
N ALA A 296 -29.06 13.00 5.63
CA ALA A 296 -29.71 11.75 5.22
C ALA A 296 -30.83 12.00 4.21
N GLU A 297 -31.67 13.04 4.41
CA GLU A 297 -32.72 13.41 3.48
C GLU A 297 -32.17 13.91 2.14
N ALA A 298 -31.13 14.73 2.15
CA ALA A 298 -30.50 15.24 0.94
C ALA A 298 -29.91 14.09 0.10
N ILE A 299 -29.20 13.18 0.74
CA ILE A 299 -28.65 11.97 0.10
C ILE A 299 -29.77 11.10 -0.47
N ALA A 300 -30.84 10.88 0.30
CA ALA A 300 -31.99 10.11 -0.18
C ALA A 300 -32.64 10.73 -1.41
N ARG A 301 -32.75 12.06 -1.47
CA ARG A 301 -33.25 12.78 -2.67
C ARG A 301 -32.31 12.59 -3.86
N ALA A 302 -31.00 12.77 -3.66
CA ALA A 302 -29.99 12.61 -4.72
C ALA A 302 -30.00 11.19 -5.31
N PHE A 303 -30.03 10.16 -4.47
CA PHE A 303 -30.07 8.77 -4.93
C PHE A 303 -31.34 8.39 -5.68
N ARG A 304 -32.49 9.03 -5.34
CA ARG A 304 -33.75 8.87 -6.10
C ARG A 304 -33.63 9.51 -7.48
N SER A 305 -33.14 10.74 -7.55
CA SER A 305 -33.05 11.47 -8.82
C SER A 305 -32.07 10.78 -9.81
N GLU A 306 -30.97 10.18 -9.33
CA GLU A 306 -30.07 9.38 -10.18
C GLU A 306 -30.71 8.11 -10.73
N ARG A 307 -31.53 7.44 -9.92
CA ARG A 307 -32.23 6.23 -10.38
C ARG A 307 -33.17 6.56 -11.54
N TRP A 308 -33.91 7.67 -11.48
CA TRP A 308 -34.75 8.15 -12.57
C TRP A 308 -33.93 8.50 -13.83
N ALA A 309 -32.77 9.15 -13.67
CA ALA A 309 -31.91 9.50 -14.80
C ALA A 309 -31.33 8.26 -15.51
N SER A 310 -31.03 7.19 -14.77
CA SER A 310 -30.49 5.94 -15.35
C SER A 310 -31.57 5.01 -15.93
N GLU A 311 -32.86 5.22 -15.61
CA GLU A 311 -33.99 4.43 -16.15
C GLU A 311 -34.61 5.08 -17.41
N VAL A 312 -34.31 6.36 -17.67
CA VAL A 312 -34.86 7.14 -18.79
C VAL A 312 -33.83 7.35 -19.92
N GLY A 313 -32.56 7.07 -19.70
CA GLY A 313 -31.44 7.13 -20.69
C GLY A 313 -31.04 5.75 -21.19
#